data_2a43507041f10b306c617ae714f60d13
#
_entry.id   2a43507041f10b306c617ae714f60d13
#
_cell.length_a   1.000
_cell.length_b   1.000
_cell.length_c   1.000
_cell.angle_alpha   90.00
_cell.angle_beta   90.00
_cell.angle_gamma   90.00
#
_symmetry.space_group_name_H-M   'P 1'
#
loop_
_entity.id
_entity.type
_entity.pdbx_description
1 polymer ?
#
loop_
_entity_poly.entity_id
_entity_poly.type
_entity_poly.pdbx_seq_one_letter_code
_entity_poly.pdbx_strand_id
1 'polypeptide(L)'
;MKDKSNQNLLNFKQIVLFLHDKYILMTETLKDKTAKGLFWGAMNNGTTQILNIIIGIILARLLSLSDYGIIGVLTIFTLIAGNLQSSGFTQALVNLKHPTDNDYNSVFWFNVIASLSIYTVLFSCAPLIASFFHQPCLTELSRFVFLSFVISSLGIVQNAYMLKNMMNKEIAIAGFVALVASGIIGVTLAYNGQAYWSLAWQQIAYITVLNIGRYHYTGWRPSLHIDFGPVKTMFGFSVKLLVPNIINTVSNNILTFIFGHLFPIREVGNYSQAYNWDTKANSFVSGTIGQIAQPVLASVNEDKGRETGVFRKMLRFTAFLSFPLMFGLTLVAHEFILVTIHEKWLDSVPLLQILCISGAFVPFYTLYQNLAISNGRSDIYLWCNISQIILLIILILLFHRYGMIVMVAAYSTFTIAWLSVWHTFTRKIIGLRFWDALKDILPFMFAAAATMTATYFITRGIENLYLLLSVRVLIAGCLYVGIMKICKVKMLDECLSFVRKKKKQT
;
A
#
# COMPACT_ATOMS: atom_id res chain seq x y z
N MET A 1 -40.38 38.08 -44.61
CA MET A 1 -39.24 38.10 -43.69
C MET A 1 -39.49 37.39 -42.35
N LYS A 2 -40.71 37.17 -41.86
CA LYS A 2 -41.03 36.46 -40.62
C LYS A 2 -40.82 34.94 -40.67
N ASP A 3 -40.89 34.27 -41.84
CA ASP A 3 -40.77 32.82 -41.94
C ASP A 3 -39.32 32.29 -41.86
N LYS A 4 -38.37 33.06 -42.36
CA LYS A 4 -36.94 32.67 -42.23
C LYS A 4 -36.37 32.74 -40.80
N SER A 5 -36.93 33.67 -40.00
CA SER A 5 -36.54 33.83 -38.60
C SER A 5 -37.04 32.64 -37.71
N ASN A 6 -38.22 32.13 -37.96
CA ASN A 6 -38.76 30.96 -37.27
C ASN A 6 -38.05 29.64 -37.63
N GLN A 7 -37.67 29.48 -38.88
CA GLN A 7 -36.91 28.29 -39.28
C GLN A 7 -35.49 28.25 -38.65
N ASN A 8 -34.83 29.39 -38.54
CA ASN A 8 -33.51 29.50 -37.85
C ASN A 8 -33.60 29.23 -36.36
N LEU A 9 -34.69 29.65 -35.67
CA LEU A 9 -34.95 29.38 -34.28
C LEU A 9 -35.24 27.87 -34.01
N LEU A 10 -35.98 27.22 -34.93
CA LEU A 10 -36.24 25.78 -34.87
C LEU A 10 -34.95 24.96 -35.03
N ASN A 11 -34.13 25.32 -36.01
CA ASN A 11 -32.82 24.66 -36.23
C ASN A 11 -31.87 24.86 -35.05
N PHE A 12 -31.85 26.06 -34.45
CA PHE A 12 -31.02 26.30 -33.27
C PHE A 12 -31.49 25.49 -32.05
N LYS A 13 -32.83 25.41 -31.83
CA LYS A 13 -33.37 24.53 -30.77
C LYS A 13 -33.07 23.05 -31.00
N GLN A 14 -33.12 22.56 -32.23
CA GLN A 14 -32.76 21.17 -32.56
C GLN A 14 -31.25 20.91 -32.35
N ILE A 15 -30.39 21.86 -32.69
CA ILE A 15 -28.94 21.74 -32.45
C ILE A 15 -28.65 21.74 -30.94
N VAL A 16 -29.32 22.61 -30.16
CA VAL A 16 -29.17 22.66 -28.69
C VAL A 16 -29.67 21.39 -28.03
N LEU A 17 -30.82 20.84 -28.46
CA LEU A 17 -31.32 19.55 -28.01
C LEU A 17 -30.39 18.39 -28.39
N PHE A 18 -29.87 18.35 -29.59
CA PHE A 18 -28.91 17.31 -30.02
C PHE A 18 -27.59 17.39 -29.26
N LEU A 19 -27.10 18.59 -28.96
CA LEU A 19 -25.91 18.79 -28.12
C LEU A 19 -26.19 18.43 -26.66
N HIS A 20 -27.40 18.72 -26.16
CA HIS A 20 -27.83 18.38 -24.81
C HIS A 20 -27.96 16.85 -24.63
N ASP A 21 -28.61 16.17 -25.58
CA ASP A 21 -28.74 14.71 -25.58
C ASP A 21 -27.37 14.01 -25.72
N LYS A 22 -26.49 14.54 -26.57
CA LYS A 22 -25.13 14.03 -26.71
C LYS A 22 -24.28 14.25 -25.46
N TYR A 23 -24.50 15.37 -24.75
CA TYR A 23 -23.85 15.67 -23.47
C TYR A 23 -24.37 14.75 -22.34
N ILE A 24 -25.67 14.47 -22.30
CA ILE A 24 -26.29 13.54 -21.33
C ILE A 24 -25.80 12.10 -21.60
N LEU A 25 -25.77 11.65 -22.86
CA LEU A 25 -25.23 10.35 -23.23
C LEU A 25 -23.73 10.21 -22.90
N MET A 26 -22.94 11.27 -23.07
CA MET A 26 -21.52 11.27 -22.67
C MET A 26 -21.33 11.24 -21.15
N THR A 27 -22.20 11.88 -20.39
CA THR A 27 -22.16 11.85 -18.91
C THR A 27 -22.63 10.51 -18.33
N GLU A 28 -23.62 9.86 -18.91
CA GLU A 28 -24.03 8.50 -18.51
C GLU A 28 -22.95 7.45 -18.81
N THR A 29 -22.34 7.48 -20.00
CA THR A 29 -21.23 6.57 -20.33
C THR A 29 -19.98 6.78 -19.47
N LEU A 30 -19.68 8.03 -19.03
CA LEU A 30 -18.57 8.30 -18.13
C LEU A 30 -18.86 7.83 -16.69
N LYS A 31 -20.10 8.03 -16.20
CA LYS A 31 -20.54 7.51 -14.90
C LYS A 31 -20.49 5.98 -14.85
N ASP A 32 -20.98 5.31 -15.91
CA ASP A 32 -20.95 3.86 -16.00
C ASP A 32 -19.52 3.30 -16.08
N LYS A 33 -18.64 3.93 -16.86
CA LYS A 33 -17.23 3.57 -16.90
C LYS A 33 -16.55 3.75 -15.56
N THR A 34 -16.84 4.85 -14.88
CA THR A 34 -16.28 5.12 -13.54
C THR A 34 -16.81 4.13 -12.50
N ALA A 35 -18.11 3.84 -12.49
CA ALA A 35 -18.72 2.88 -11.57
C ALA A 35 -18.19 1.45 -11.81
N LYS A 36 -18.09 1.03 -13.08
CA LYS A 36 -17.46 -0.25 -13.45
C LYS A 36 -15.98 -0.28 -13.07
N GLY A 37 -15.24 0.82 -13.29
CA GLY A 37 -13.84 0.95 -12.89
C GLY A 37 -13.63 0.81 -11.39
N LEU A 38 -14.46 1.47 -10.58
CA LEU A 38 -14.44 1.35 -9.12
C LEU A 38 -14.78 -0.07 -8.64
N PHE A 39 -15.78 -0.70 -9.26
CA PHE A 39 -16.15 -2.09 -8.96
C PHE A 39 -14.99 -3.06 -9.25
N TRP A 40 -14.39 -2.99 -10.45
CA TRP A 40 -13.27 -3.83 -10.82
C TRP A 40 -12.02 -3.56 -9.99
N GLY A 41 -11.77 -2.28 -9.64
CA GLY A 41 -10.67 -1.90 -8.75
C GLY A 41 -10.82 -2.48 -7.33
N ALA A 42 -12.02 -2.37 -6.74
CA ALA A 42 -12.32 -2.92 -5.42
C ALA A 42 -12.25 -4.46 -5.42
N MET A 43 -12.80 -5.10 -6.46
CA MET A 43 -12.76 -6.55 -6.61
C MET A 43 -11.34 -7.06 -6.82
N ASN A 44 -10.54 -6.37 -7.64
CA ASN A 44 -9.13 -6.68 -7.83
C ASN A 44 -8.35 -6.60 -6.52
N ASN A 45 -8.48 -5.50 -5.78
CA ASN A 45 -7.77 -5.31 -4.51
C ASN A 45 -8.17 -6.38 -3.49
N GLY A 46 -9.46 -6.67 -3.32
CA GLY A 46 -9.93 -7.68 -2.39
C GLY A 46 -9.45 -9.09 -2.76
N THR A 47 -9.63 -9.51 -4.02
CA THR A 47 -9.23 -10.83 -4.50
C THR A 47 -7.71 -11.01 -4.42
N THR A 48 -6.95 -9.98 -4.82
CA THR A 48 -5.48 -10.00 -4.76
C THR A 48 -4.99 -10.15 -3.32
N GLN A 49 -5.60 -9.46 -2.35
CA GLN A 49 -5.22 -9.59 -0.94
C GLN A 49 -5.51 -10.98 -0.38
N ILE A 50 -6.68 -11.55 -0.68
CA ILE A 50 -7.02 -12.92 -0.24
C ILE A 50 -6.03 -13.93 -0.82
N LEU A 51 -5.75 -13.88 -2.12
CA LEU A 51 -4.79 -14.78 -2.76
C LEU A 51 -3.38 -14.60 -2.22
N ASN A 52 -2.92 -13.39 -1.99
CA ASN A 52 -1.61 -13.11 -1.38
C ASN A 52 -1.51 -13.67 0.05
N ILE A 53 -2.60 -13.66 0.81
CA ILE A 53 -2.64 -14.28 2.14
C ILE A 53 -2.53 -15.80 1.99
N ILE A 54 -3.33 -16.43 1.12
CA ILE A 54 -3.33 -17.90 0.91
C ILE A 54 -1.94 -18.36 0.44
N ILE A 55 -1.39 -17.76 -0.61
CA ILE A 55 -0.07 -18.09 -1.13
C ILE A 55 1.01 -17.88 -0.07
N GLY A 56 0.93 -16.76 0.66
CA GLY A 56 1.85 -16.43 1.75
C GLY A 56 1.83 -17.45 2.88
N ILE A 57 0.66 -17.96 3.26
CA ILE A 57 0.51 -19.03 4.27
C ILE A 57 1.14 -20.32 3.77
N ILE A 58 0.85 -20.75 2.53
CA ILE A 58 1.40 -21.98 1.96
C ILE A 58 2.93 -21.91 1.92
N LEU A 59 3.49 -20.81 1.41
CA LEU A 59 4.94 -20.63 1.34
C LEU A 59 5.58 -20.55 2.72
N ALA A 60 4.96 -19.87 3.70
CA ALA A 60 5.48 -19.80 5.05
C ALA A 60 5.46 -21.18 5.77
N ARG A 61 4.57 -22.09 5.37
CA ARG A 61 4.57 -23.48 5.85
C ARG A 61 5.71 -24.30 5.25
N LEU A 62 6.03 -24.10 3.99
CA LEU A 62 7.04 -24.87 3.26
C LEU A 62 8.47 -24.37 3.53
N LEU A 63 8.67 -23.07 3.59
CA LEU A 63 9.99 -22.43 3.66
C LEU A 63 10.47 -22.21 5.09
N SER A 64 11.79 -22.08 5.26
CA SER A 64 12.43 -21.81 6.54
C SER A 64 12.45 -20.31 6.88
N LEU A 65 12.74 -20.00 8.15
CA LEU A 65 12.93 -18.63 8.61
C LEU A 65 14.09 -17.94 7.87
N SER A 66 15.17 -18.67 7.61
CA SER A 66 16.33 -18.14 6.88
C SER A 66 15.98 -17.77 5.45
N ASP A 67 15.11 -18.52 4.77
CA ASP A 67 14.66 -18.21 3.41
C ASP A 67 13.94 -16.86 3.36
N TYR A 68 13.06 -16.61 4.32
CA TYR A 68 12.37 -15.31 4.44
C TYR A 68 13.31 -14.18 4.85
N GLY A 69 14.33 -14.46 5.69
CA GLY A 69 15.36 -13.50 6.04
C GLY A 69 16.18 -13.06 4.82
N ILE A 70 16.65 -14.04 4.03
CA ILE A 70 17.45 -13.81 2.81
C ILE A 70 16.67 -12.96 1.79
N ILE A 71 15.40 -13.28 1.53
CA ILE A 71 14.57 -12.47 0.61
C ILE A 71 14.19 -11.14 1.25
N GLY A 72 13.97 -11.10 2.57
CA GLY A 72 13.62 -9.89 3.30
C GLY A 72 14.63 -8.76 3.11
N VAL A 73 15.92 -9.06 3.15
CA VAL A 73 16.98 -8.04 2.94
C VAL A 73 17.04 -7.53 1.50
N LEU A 74 16.57 -8.30 0.53
CA LEU A 74 16.48 -7.87 -0.88
C LEU A 74 15.15 -7.15 -1.21
N THR A 75 14.17 -7.20 -0.32
CA THR A 75 12.81 -6.65 -0.57
C THR A 75 12.84 -5.16 -0.90
N ILE A 76 13.69 -4.38 -0.24
CA ILE A 76 13.81 -2.94 -0.51
C ILE A 76 14.15 -2.65 -1.97
N PHE A 77 15.05 -3.41 -2.58
CA PHE A 77 15.43 -3.23 -3.98
C PHE A 77 14.28 -3.52 -4.93
N THR A 78 13.53 -4.59 -4.67
CA THR A 78 12.39 -4.98 -5.51
C THR A 78 11.21 -4.03 -5.40
N LEU A 79 10.97 -3.45 -4.22
CA LEU A 79 9.99 -2.39 -4.03
C LEU A 79 10.39 -1.09 -4.74
N ILE A 80 11.67 -0.76 -4.77
CA ILE A 80 12.18 0.37 -5.57
C ILE A 80 11.92 0.12 -7.07
N ALA A 81 12.16 -1.10 -7.57
CA ALA A 81 11.83 -1.47 -8.95
C ALA A 81 10.33 -1.30 -9.24
N GLY A 82 9.46 -1.73 -8.33
CA GLY A 82 8.01 -1.51 -8.44
C GLY A 82 7.62 -0.04 -8.48
N ASN A 83 8.26 0.80 -7.68
CA ASN A 83 8.04 2.25 -7.71
C ASN A 83 8.48 2.90 -9.03
N LEU A 84 9.57 2.46 -9.60
CA LEU A 84 10.00 2.90 -10.93
C LEU A 84 8.93 2.57 -11.98
N GLN A 85 8.28 1.41 -11.86
CA GLN A 85 7.23 0.98 -12.78
C GLN A 85 5.90 1.74 -12.61
N SER A 86 5.50 2.05 -11.37
CA SER A 86 4.17 2.60 -11.06
C SER A 86 4.12 4.12 -10.94
N SER A 87 5.26 4.78 -10.76
CA SER A 87 5.37 6.22 -10.54
C SER A 87 6.23 6.92 -11.60
N GLY A 88 6.36 8.23 -11.50
CA GLY A 88 7.20 9.01 -12.40
C GLY A 88 6.66 9.05 -13.82
N PHE A 89 7.31 8.37 -14.76
CA PHE A 89 6.94 8.44 -16.18
C PHE A 89 5.58 7.83 -16.50
N THR A 90 5.12 6.82 -15.76
CA THR A 90 3.75 6.30 -15.89
C THR A 90 2.74 7.42 -15.64
N GLN A 91 2.88 8.17 -14.56
CA GLN A 91 1.98 9.27 -14.22
C GLN A 91 2.14 10.45 -15.19
N ALA A 92 3.35 10.72 -15.67
CA ALA A 92 3.60 11.75 -16.66
C ALA A 92 2.83 11.46 -17.95
N LEU A 93 2.92 10.24 -18.50
CA LEU A 93 2.18 9.81 -19.69
C LEU A 93 0.66 9.86 -19.48
N VAL A 94 0.15 9.41 -18.33
CA VAL A 94 -1.29 9.45 -18.01
C VAL A 94 -1.81 10.89 -17.98
N ASN A 95 -1.01 11.85 -17.49
CA ASN A 95 -1.39 13.26 -17.36
C ASN A 95 -1.31 14.06 -18.68
N LEU A 96 -0.59 13.58 -19.69
CA LEU A 96 -0.60 14.22 -21.01
C LEU A 96 -2.02 14.19 -21.57
N LYS A 97 -2.51 15.28 -22.14
CA LYS A 97 -3.85 15.33 -22.74
C LYS A 97 -3.96 14.38 -23.94
N HIS A 98 -3.01 14.46 -24.84
CA HIS A 98 -2.93 13.67 -26.10
C HIS A 98 -1.51 13.11 -26.26
N PRO A 99 -1.16 11.99 -25.58
CA PRO A 99 0.14 11.38 -25.75
C PRO A 99 0.26 10.80 -27.18
N THR A 100 1.38 11.05 -27.81
CA THR A 100 1.72 10.55 -29.14
C THR A 100 2.47 9.20 -29.03
N ASP A 101 2.57 8.47 -30.13
CA ASP A 101 3.39 7.24 -30.17
C ASP A 101 4.87 7.54 -29.86
N ASN A 102 5.35 8.73 -30.25
CA ASN A 102 6.69 9.18 -29.92
C ASN A 102 6.89 9.39 -28.42
N ASP A 103 5.89 9.92 -27.70
CA ASP A 103 5.95 10.06 -26.24
C ASP A 103 6.08 8.70 -25.55
N TYR A 104 5.24 7.74 -25.95
CA TYR A 104 5.29 6.38 -25.44
C TYR A 104 6.62 5.70 -25.74
N ASN A 105 7.11 5.81 -26.96
CA ASN A 105 8.34 5.17 -27.41
C ASN A 105 9.59 5.76 -26.72
N SER A 106 9.64 7.07 -26.58
CA SER A 106 10.70 7.80 -25.86
C SER A 106 10.79 7.35 -24.40
N VAL A 107 9.65 7.29 -23.70
CA VAL A 107 9.58 6.83 -22.32
C VAL A 107 9.95 5.35 -22.22
N PHE A 108 9.56 4.52 -23.15
CA PHE A 108 9.90 3.09 -23.17
C PHE A 108 11.42 2.90 -23.22
N TRP A 109 12.10 3.46 -24.22
CA TRP A 109 13.54 3.29 -24.40
C TRP A 109 14.35 3.94 -23.28
N PHE A 110 13.92 5.09 -22.79
CA PHE A 110 14.56 5.71 -21.64
C PHE A 110 14.52 4.78 -20.40
N ASN A 111 13.35 4.23 -20.06
CA ASN A 111 13.22 3.34 -18.91
C ASN A 111 13.97 2.02 -19.10
N VAL A 112 14.02 1.46 -20.31
CA VAL A 112 14.80 0.25 -20.60
C VAL A 112 16.30 0.50 -20.42
N ILE A 113 16.81 1.61 -20.97
CA ILE A 113 18.23 1.97 -20.84
C ILE A 113 18.58 2.28 -19.39
N ALA A 114 17.75 3.06 -18.70
CA ALA A 114 17.96 3.41 -17.30
C ALA A 114 17.96 2.17 -16.40
N SER A 115 16.99 1.25 -16.59
CA SER A 115 16.90 0.04 -15.78
C SER A 115 18.01 -0.95 -16.08
N LEU A 116 18.46 -1.05 -17.34
CA LEU A 116 19.64 -1.85 -17.70
C LEU A 116 20.92 -1.29 -17.06
N SER A 117 21.07 0.03 -17.03
CA SER A 117 22.19 0.69 -16.35
C SER A 117 22.16 0.43 -14.84
N ILE A 118 20.98 0.57 -14.21
CA ILE A 118 20.79 0.25 -12.77
C ILE A 118 21.10 -1.22 -12.52
N TYR A 119 20.59 -2.12 -13.36
CA TYR A 119 20.88 -3.55 -13.26
C TYR A 119 22.36 -3.85 -13.34
N THR A 120 23.08 -3.26 -14.30
CA THR A 120 24.52 -3.47 -14.46
C THR A 120 25.32 -3.02 -13.23
N VAL A 121 24.96 -1.86 -12.66
CA VAL A 121 25.56 -1.37 -11.43
C VAL A 121 25.26 -2.32 -10.26
N LEU A 122 24.01 -2.69 -10.05
CA LEU A 122 23.60 -3.58 -8.95
C LEU A 122 24.17 -5.00 -9.13
N PHE A 123 24.27 -5.51 -10.35
CA PHE A 123 24.91 -6.79 -10.67
C PHE A 123 26.39 -6.79 -10.27
N SER A 124 27.09 -5.69 -10.55
CA SER A 124 28.50 -5.52 -10.16
C SER A 124 28.64 -5.33 -8.65
N CYS A 125 27.66 -4.71 -7.99
CA CYS A 125 27.65 -4.54 -6.53
C CYS A 125 27.17 -5.78 -5.77
N ALA A 126 26.66 -6.82 -6.43
CA ALA A 126 26.12 -8.02 -5.77
C ALA A 126 27.10 -8.69 -4.79
N PRO A 127 28.42 -8.84 -5.09
CA PRO A 127 29.38 -9.38 -4.12
C PRO A 127 29.54 -8.49 -2.87
N LEU A 128 29.45 -7.16 -3.03
CA LEU A 128 29.50 -6.21 -1.92
C LEU A 128 28.28 -6.35 -1.02
N ILE A 129 27.09 -6.53 -1.63
CA ILE A 129 25.85 -6.79 -0.89
C ILE A 129 25.98 -8.10 -0.10
N ALA A 130 26.46 -9.18 -0.71
CA ALA A 130 26.67 -10.46 -0.04
C ALA A 130 27.67 -10.36 1.12
N SER A 131 28.75 -9.62 0.95
CA SER A 131 29.73 -9.34 2.00
C SER A 131 29.12 -8.51 3.14
N PHE A 132 28.36 -7.47 2.82
CA PHE A 132 27.70 -6.60 3.79
C PHE A 132 26.74 -7.36 4.71
N PHE A 133 25.97 -8.29 4.15
CA PHE A 133 25.03 -9.12 4.92
C PHE A 133 25.64 -10.43 5.44
N HIS A 134 26.92 -10.69 5.20
CA HIS A 134 27.60 -11.92 5.58
C HIS A 134 26.91 -13.20 5.05
N GLN A 135 26.30 -13.12 3.85
CA GLN A 135 25.54 -14.19 3.21
C GLN A 135 26.02 -14.41 1.77
N PRO A 136 26.94 -15.37 1.51
CA PRO A 136 27.48 -15.60 0.16
C PRO A 136 26.42 -15.88 -0.91
N CYS A 137 25.32 -16.56 -0.53
CA CYS A 137 24.22 -16.88 -1.45
C CYS A 137 23.53 -15.64 -2.05
N LEU A 138 23.64 -14.48 -1.40
CA LEU A 138 23.09 -13.23 -1.91
C LEU A 138 23.76 -12.76 -3.20
N THR A 139 24.98 -13.19 -3.53
CA THR A 139 25.62 -12.77 -4.77
C THR A 139 24.83 -13.23 -6.00
N GLU A 140 24.50 -14.51 -6.09
CA GLU A 140 23.74 -15.07 -7.21
C GLU A 140 22.28 -14.67 -7.14
N LEU A 141 21.69 -14.74 -5.94
CA LEU A 141 20.30 -14.42 -5.70
C LEU A 141 19.97 -12.96 -6.05
N SER A 142 20.82 -12.00 -5.61
CA SER A 142 20.59 -10.59 -5.89
C SER A 142 20.74 -10.28 -7.38
N ARG A 143 21.70 -10.87 -8.08
CA ARG A 143 21.83 -10.77 -9.53
C ARG A 143 20.56 -11.22 -10.24
N PHE A 144 19.97 -12.32 -9.80
CA PHE A 144 18.70 -12.82 -10.34
C PHE A 144 17.52 -11.92 -9.99
N VAL A 145 17.37 -11.54 -8.73
CA VAL A 145 16.28 -10.69 -8.27
C VAL A 145 16.32 -9.30 -8.92
N PHE A 146 17.51 -8.75 -9.16
CA PHE A 146 17.66 -7.45 -9.81
C PHE A 146 17.22 -7.43 -11.29
N LEU A 147 17.06 -8.59 -11.95
CA LEU A 147 16.39 -8.66 -13.25
C LEU A 147 14.98 -8.06 -13.21
N SER A 148 14.38 -8.00 -12.02
CA SER A 148 13.08 -7.34 -11.82
C SER A 148 13.07 -5.89 -12.31
N PHE A 149 14.19 -5.14 -12.22
CA PHE A 149 14.29 -3.78 -12.75
C PHE A 149 14.10 -3.76 -14.27
N VAL A 150 14.81 -4.65 -14.98
CA VAL A 150 14.74 -4.73 -16.44
C VAL A 150 13.38 -5.22 -16.90
N ILE A 151 12.88 -6.29 -16.30
CA ILE A 151 11.57 -6.84 -16.65
C ILE A 151 10.46 -5.83 -16.36
N SER A 152 10.52 -5.13 -15.21
CA SER A 152 9.54 -4.09 -14.85
C SER A 152 9.51 -2.96 -15.86
N SER A 153 10.67 -2.52 -16.37
CA SER A 153 10.75 -1.41 -17.32
C SER A 153 10.01 -1.67 -18.63
N LEU A 154 9.98 -2.94 -19.07
CA LEU A 154 9.26 -3.35 -20.27
C LEU A 154 7.74 -3.13 -20.18
N GLY A 155 7.18 -3.07 -18.97
CA GLY A 155 5.73 -2.91 -18.75
C GLY A 155 5.29 -1.50 -18.36
N ILE A 156 6.20 -0.52 -18.25
CA ILE A 156 5.88 0.85 -17.78
C ILE A 156 4.90 1.54 -18.73
N VAL A 157 5.19 1.52 -20.01
CA VAL A 157 4.39 2.19 -21.05
C VAL A 157 3.03 1.50 -21.21
N GLN A 158 3.01 0.17 -21.24
CA GLN A 158 1.77 -0.60 -21.30
C GLN A 158 0.87 -0.29 -20.10
N ASN A 159 1.44 -0.19 -18.90
CA ASN A 159 0.69 0.21 -17.71
C ASN A 159 0.11 1.62 -17.86
N ALA A 160 0.91 2.58 -18.33
CA ALA A 160 0.46 3.95 -18.57
C ALA A 160 -0.67 4.00 -19.62
N TYR A 161 -0.53 3.25 -20.72
CA TYR A 161 -1.55 3.13 -21.75
C TYR A 161 -2.87 2.59 -21.21
N MET A 162 -2.83 1.50 -20.44
CA MET A 162 -4.02 0.89 -19.83
C MET A 162 -4.69 1.84 -18.83
N LEU A 163 -3.93 2.53 -17.98
CA LEU A 163 -4.46 3.52 -17.04
C LEU A 163 -5.08 4.72 -17.77
N LYS A 164 -4.42 5.24 -18.80
CA LYS A 164 -4.92 6.34 -19.62
C LYS A 164 -6.26 6.02 -20.28
N ASN A 165 -6.42 4.79 -20.78
CA ASN A 165 -7.62 4.33 -21.45
C ASN A 165 -8.65 3.70 -20.48
N MET A 166 -8.46 3.84 -19.14
CA MET A 166 -9.36 3.31 -18.11
C MET A 166 -9.66 1.80 -18.25
N MET A 167 -8.68 1.01 -18.67
CA MET A 167 -8.79 -0.45 -18.88
C MET A 167 -8.67 -1.20 -17.52
N ASN A 168 -9.52 -0.82 -16.56
CA ASN A 168 -9.44 -1.35 -15.18
C ASN A 168 -9.75 -2.84 -15.09
N LYS A 169 -10.63 -3.35 -15.97
CA LYS A 169 -10.95 -4.79 -16.04
C LYS A 169 -9.73 -5.60 -16.48
N GLU A 170 -9.07 -5.16 -17.54
CA GLU A 170 -7.90 -5.81 -18.13
C GLU A 170 -6.71 -5.77 -17.16
N ILE A 171 -6.51 -4.64 -16.46
CA ILE A 171 -5.52 -4.50 -15.38
C ILE A 171 -5.80 -5.53 -14.28
N ALA A 172 -7.07 -5.67 -13.86
CA ALA A 172 -7.46 -6.61 -12.82
C ALA A 172 -7.22 -8.07 -13.26
N ILE A 173 -7.59 -8.43 -14.50
CA ILE A 173 -7.40 -9.79 -15.01
C ILE A 173 -5.90 -10.10 -15.16
N ALA A 174 -5.10 -9.19 -15.72
CA ALA A 174 -3.66 -9.39 -15.86
C ALA A 174 -2.99 -9.58 -14.50
N GLY A 175 -3.36 -8.76 -13.49
CA GLY A 175 -2.87 -8.88 -12.12
C GLY A 175 -3.26 -10.20 -11.45
N PHE A 176 -4.51 -10.62 -11.62
CA PHE A 176 -5.01 -11.89 -11.08
C PHE A 176 -4.26 -13.10 -11.69
N VAL A 177 -4.15 -13.15 -13.01
CA VAL A 177 -3.44 -14.23 -13.73
C VAL A 177 -1.97 -14.27 -13.32
N ALA A 178 -1.32 -13.11 -13.22
CA ALA A 178 0.07 -13.01 -12.79
C ALA A 178 0.25 -13.53 -11.36
N LEU A 179 -0.66 -13.20 -10.45
CA LEU A 179 -0.61 -13.63 -9.07
C LEU A 179 -0.79 -15.15 -8.93
N VAL A 180 -1.80 -15.71 -9.62
CA VAL A 180 -2.05 -17.16 -9.60
C VAL A 180 -0.87 -17.91 -10.21
N ALA A 181 -0.40 -17.52 -11.40
CA ALA A 181 0.71 -18.18 -12.07
C ALA A 181 2.00 -18.13 -11.23
N SER A 182 2.35 -16.96 -10.69
CA SER A 182 3.52 -16.80 -9.83
C SER A 182 3.38 -17.57 -8.52
N GLY A 183 2.18 -17.62 -7.94
CA GLY A 183 1.89 -18.40 -6.76
C GLY A 183 2.09 -19.91 -6.99
N ILE A 184 1.59 -20.44 -8.12
CA ILE A 184 1.81 -21.84 -8.51
C ILE A 184 3.31 -22.12 -8.66
N ILE A 185 4.06 -21.26 -9.38
CA ILE A 185 5.51 -21.41 -9.57
C ILE A 185 6.23 -21.40 -8.21
N GLY A 186 5.95 -20.39 -7.36
CA GLY A 186 6.58 -20.29 -6.04
C GLY A 186 6.31 -21.49 -5.15
N VAL A 187 5.05 -21.93 -5.06
CA VAL A 187 4.66 -23.09 -4.25
C VAL A 187 5.28 -24.39 -4.79
N THR A 188 5.28 -24.60 -6.11
CA THR A 188 5.88 -25.78 -6.73
C THR A 188 7.38 -25.85 -6.45
N LEU A 189 8.10 -24.74 -6.60
CA LEU A 189 9.54 -24.69 -6.33
C LEU A 189 9.84 -24.86 -4.82
N ALA A 190 9.02 -24.30 -3.95
CA ALA A 190 9.15 -24.49 -2.49
C ALA A 190 8.93 -25.95 -2.10
N TYR A 191 7.93 -26.62 -2.68
CA TYR A 191 7.67 -28.04 -2.47
C TYR A 191 8.83 -28.93 -2.95
N ASN A 192 9.50 -28.54 -4.04
CA ASN A 192 10.67 -29.22 -4.57
C ASN A 192 11.99 -28.86 -3.84
N GLY A 193 11.93 -28.18 -2.70
CA GLY A 193 13.10 -27.90 -1.87
C GLY A 193 14.01 -26.78 -2.38
N GLN A 194 13.52 -25.91 -3.29
CA GLN A 194 14.31 -24.80 -3.84
C GLN A 194 14.48 -23.60 -2.86
N ALA A 195 14.09 -23.77 -1.59
CA ALA A 195 14.31 -22.81 -0.51
C ALA A 195 13.99 -21.35 -0.93
N TYR A 196 14.86 -20.38 -0.63
CA TYR A 196 14.70 -18.96 -0.97
C TYR A 196 14.56 -18.69 -2.49
N TRP A 197 15.05 -19.56 -3.36
CA TRP A 197 14.88 -19.43 -4.80
C TRP A 197 13.41 -19.47 -5.22
N SER A 198 12.57 -20.19 -4.49
CA SER A 198 11.13 -20.24 -4.76
C SER A 198 10.46 -18.85 -4.67
N LEU A 199 10.86 -18.04 -3.68
CA LEU A 199 10.37 -16.66 -3.52
C LEU A 199 10.93 -15.73 -4.60
N ALA A 200 12.19 -15.92 -4.99
CA ALA A 200 12.80 -15.14 -6.06
C ALA A 200 12.15 -15.41 -7.43
N TRP A 201 11.94 -16.68 -7.75
CA TRP A 201 11.22 -17.08 -8.96
C TRP A 201 9.77 -16.62 -8.96
N GLN A 202 9.07 -16.73 -7.83
CA GLN A 202 7.70 -16.22 -7.68
C GLN A 202 7.62 -14.74 -8.07
N GLN A 203 8.56 -13.94 -7.60
CA GLN A 203 8.60 -12.50 -7.86
C GLN A 203 8.87 -12.17 -9.33
N ILE A 204 9.87 -12.82 -9.92
CA ILE A 204 10.19 -12.64 -11.35
C ILE A 204 9.04 -13.12 -12.23
N ALA A 205 8.45 -14.27 -11.91
CA ALA A 205 7.30 -14.80 -12.64
C ALA A 205 6.10 -13.86 -12.57
N TYR A 206 5.82 -13.27 -11.39
CA TYR A 206 4.74 -12.30 -11.25
C TYR A 206 4.90 -11.12 -12.20
N ILE A 207 6.06 -10.47 -12.21
CA ILE A 207 6.32 -9.31 -13.06
C ILE A 207 6.29 -9.70 -14.54
N THR A 208 6.85 -10.85 -14.88
CA THR A 208 6.90 -11.34 -16.26
C THR A 208 5.49 -11.63 -16.79
N VAL A 209 4.69 -12.41 -16.08
CA VAL A 209 3.31 -12.74 -16.47
C VAL A 209 2.44 -11.49 -16.53
N LEU A 210 2.61 -10.57 -15.55
CA LEU A 210 1.91 -9.29 -15.56
C LEU A 210 2.22 -8.48 -16.82
N ASN A 211 3.47 -8.41 -17.23
CA ASN A 211 3.87 -7.71 -18.43
C ASN A 211 3.33 -8.40 -19.69
N ILE A 212 3.39 -9.74 -19.77
CA ILE A 212 2.78 -10.49 -20.89
C ILE A 212 1.29 -10.15 -21.00
N GLY A 213 0.55 -10.13 -19.87
CA GLY A 213 -0.86 -9.74 -19.85
C GLY A 213 -1.06 -8.29 -20.32
N ARG A 214 -0.22 -7.35 -19.90
CA ARG A 214 -0.27 -5.96 -20.35
C ARG A 214 -0.02 -5.84 -21.85
N TYR A 215 0.98 -6.53 -22.37
CA TYR A 215 1.24 -6.58 -23.81
C TYR A 215 0.10 -7.22 -24.60
N HIS A 216 -0.58 -8.21 -24.03
CA HIS A 216 -1.73 -8.85 -24.69
C HIS A 216 -2.91 -7.88 -24.86
N TYR A 217 -3.20 -7.08 -23.81
CA TYR A 217 -4.36 -6.16 -23.84
C TYR A 217 -4.07 -4.81 -24.50
N THR A 218 -2.80 -4.39 -24.61
CA THR A 218 -2.45 -3.11 -25.24
C THR A 218 -2.16 -3.28 -26.72
N GLY A 219 -2.70 -2.39 -27.56
CA GLY A 219 -2.40 -2.35 -29.01
C GLY A 219 -1.04 -1.73 -29.32
N TRP A 220 -0.49 -0.91 -28.42
CA TRP A 220 0.78 -0.22 -28.63
C TRP A 220 1.98 -1.17 -28.53
N ARG A 221 2.95 -0.98 -29.42
CA ARG A 221 4.22 -1.72 -29.43
C ARG A 221 5.39 -0.74 -29.58
N PRO A 222 6.54 -1.01 -28.94
CA PRO A 222 7.72 -0.17 -29.10
C PRO A 222 8.27 -0.26 -30.52
N SER A 223 8.66 0.88 -31.07
CA SER A 223 9.43 0.98 -32.30
C SER A 223 10.91 1.25 -32.00
N LEU A 224 11.79 0.98 -32.96
CA LEU A 224 13.23 1.23 -32.80
C LEU A 224 13.62 2.72 -32.96
N HIS A 225 12.64 3.62 -33.13
CA HIS A 225 12.90 5.05 -33.19
C HIS A 225 13.15 5.59 -31.79
N ILE A 226 14.39 6.03 -31.52
CA ILE A 226 14.79 6.55 -30.21
C ILE A 226 14.89 8.08 -30.30
N ASP A 227 13.96 8.76 -29.61
CA ASP A 227 13.96 10.20 -29.43
C ASP A 227 13.76 10.54 -27.93
N PHE A 228 14.69 11.24 -27.31
CA PHE A 228 14.59 11.64 -25.91
C PHE A 228 13.99 13.03 -25.68
N GLY A 229 13.55 13.73 -26.73
CA GLY A 229 12.90 15.03 -26.62
C GLY A 229 11.70 15.03 -25.66
N PRO A 230 10.71 14.12 -25.86
CA PRO A 230 9.57 13.98 -24.96
C PRO A 230 9.94 13.65 -23.50
N VAL A 231 10.95 12.79 -23.29
CA VAL A 231 11.43 12.45 -21.95
C VAL A 231 11.95 13.69 -21.23
N LYS A 232 12.70 14.55 -21.90
CA LYS A 232 13.27 15.78 -21.32
C LYS A 232 12.17 16.70 -20.78
N THR A 233 11.05 16.81 -21.48
CA THR A 233 9.90 17.63 -21.03
C THR A 233 9.18 17.03 -19.83
N MET A 234 9.09 15.70 -19.74
CA MET A 234 8.43 14.97 -18.66
C MET A 234 9.35 14.71 -17.44
N PHE A 235 10.67 14.82 -17.61
CA PHE A 235 11.67 14.42 -16.61
C PHE A 235 11.47 15.12 -15.27
N GLY A 236 11.32 16.45 -15.28
CA GLY A 236 11.14 17.25 -14.07
C GLY A 236 9.89 16.86 -13.27
N PHE A 237 8.79 16.55 -13.96
CA PHE A 237 7.57 16.06 -13.34
C PHE A 237 7.75 14.64 -12.79
N SER A 238 8.35 13.75 -13.57
CA SER A 238 8.57 12.35 -13.20
C SER A 238 9.45 12.19 -11.97
N VAL A 239 10.56 12.94 -11.90
CA VAL A 239 11.48 12.91 -10.74
C VAL A 239 10.81 13.44 -9.47
N LYS A 240 10.00 14.50 -9.57
CA LYS A 240 9.25 15.05 -8.42
C LYS A 240 8.26 14.04 -7.81
N LEU A 241 7.76 13.09 -8.58
CA LEU A 241 6.91 12.01 -8.08
C LEU A 241 7.71 10.78 -7.63
N LEU A 242 8.77 10.44 -8.35
CA LEU A 242 9.56 9.24 -8.11
C LEU A 242 10.37 9.35 -6.81
N VAL A 243 11.06 10.48 -6.59
CA VAL A 243 11.95 10.64 -5.43
C VAL A 243 11.21 10.50 -4.09
N PRO A 244 10.08 11.17 -3.85
CA PRO A 244 9.31 10.96 -2.62
C PRO A 244 8.84 9.51 -2.42
N ASN A 245 8.46 8.82 -3.50
CA ASN A 245 8.04 7.41 -3.41
C ASN A 245 9.19 6.48 -3.04
N ILE A 246 10.39 6.71 -3.60
CA ILE A 246 11.59 5.96 -3.22
C ILE A 246 11.95 6.23 -1.75
N ILE A 247 11.96 7.51 -1.32
CA ILE A 247 12.25 7.88 0.07
C ILE A 247 11.27 7.19 1.02
N ASN A 248 9.98 7.19 0.68
CA ASN A 248 8.95 6.50 1.48
C ASN A 248 9.17 4.99 1.54
N THR A 249 9.53 4.36 0.41
CA THR A 249 9.86 2.93 0.35
C THR A 249 11.07 2.59 1.20
N VAL A 250 12.13 3.39 1.12
CA VAL A 250 13.31 3.23 1.96
C VAL A 250 12.93 3.39 3.43
N SER A 251 12.18 4.44 3.79
CA SER A 251 11.72 4.68 5.15
C SER A 251 10.98 3.49 5.76
N ASN A 252 10.07 2.90 5.00
CA ASN A 252 9.25 1.79 5.46
C ASN A 252 10.02 0.46 5.57
N ASN A 253 11.12 0.29 4.83
CA ASN A 253 11.85 -0.99 4.78
C ASN A 253 13.27 -0.91 5.36
N ILE A 254 13.69 0.26 5.84
CA ILE A 254 15.06 0.47 6.33
C ILE A 254 15.42 -0.44 7.50
N LEU A 255 14.44 -0.76 8.37
CA LEU A 255 14.64 -1.66 9.49
C LEU A 255 15.02 -3.07 9.02
N THR A 256 14.27 -3.64 8.08
CA THR A 256 14.57 -4.98 7.54
C THR A 256 15.97 -5.03 6.94
N PHE A 257 16.34 -3.95 6.21
CA PHE A 257 17.68 -3.84 5.62
C PHE A 257 18.77 -3.77 6.69
N ILE A 258 18.63 -2.93 7.70
CA ILE A 258 19.63 -2.80 8.77
C ILE A 258 19.67 -4.06 9.64
N PHE A 259 18.55 -4.67 9.94
CA PHE A 259 18.49 -5.92 10.70
C PHE A 259 19.21 -7.06 9.97
N GLY A 260 19.16 -7.09 8.63
CA GLY A 260 19.89 -8.05 7.84
C GLY A 260 21.41 -8.00 8.06
N HIS A 261 21.95 -6.83 8.42
CA HIS A 261 23.37 -6.65 8.74
C HIS A 261 23.69 -6.93 10.22
N LEU A 262 22.79 -6.55 11.13
CA LEU A 262 23.06 -6.55 12.57
C LEU A 262 22.69 -7.87 13.27
N PHE A 263 21.76 -8.64 12.72
CA PHE A 263 21.20 -9.84 13.36
C PHE A 263 21.36 -11.09 12.51
N PRO A 264 21.35 -12.28 13.13
CA PRO A 264 21.30 -13.54 12.40
C PRO A 264 20.12 -13.56 11.41
N ILE A 265 20.33 -14.09 10.20
CA ILE A 265 19.36 -14.08 9.12
C ILE A 265 18.02 -14.77 9.50
N ARG A 266 18.06 -15.73 10.42
CA ARG A 266 16.89 -16.40 10.99
C ARG A 266 15.99 -15.42 11.77
N GLU A 267 16.58 -14.55 12.57
CA GLU A 267 15.84 -13.52 13.32
C GLU A 267 15.24 -12.48 12.35
N VAL A 268 15.98 -12.11 11.31
CA VAL A 268 15.47 -11.24 10.25
C VAL A 268 14.27 -11.86 9.55
N GLY A 269 14.25 -13.20 9.39
CA GLY A 269 13.08 -13.93 8.88
C GLY A 269 11.86 -13.80 9.77
N ASN A 270 12.01 -13.96 11.10
CA ASN A 270 10.94 -13.75 12.07
C ASN A 270 10.39 -12.32 12.02
N TYR A 271 11.28 -11.33 11.98
CA TYR A 271 10.89 -9.92 11.84
C TYR A 271 10.16 -9.66 10.52
N SER A 272 10.71 -10.14 9.40
CA SER A 272 10.11 -9.96 8.08
C SER A 272 8.70 -10.54 8.00
N GLN A 273 8.48 -11.70 8.62
CA GLN A 273 7.17 -12.33 8.66
C GLN A 273 6.19 -11.54 9.55
N ALA A 274 6.62 -11.13 10.75
CA ALA A 274 5.83 -10.27 11.63
C ALA A 274 5.45 -8.94 10.95
N TYR A 275 6.42 -8.29 10.31
CA TYR A 275 6.21 -7.05 9.56
C TYR A 275 5.26 -7.22 8.37
N ASN A 276 5.35 -8.33 7.65
CA ASN A 276 4.44 -8.63 6.55
C ASN A 276 2.98 -8.76 7.01
N TRP A 277 2.73 -9.41 8.15
CA TRP A 277 1.37 -9.53 8.71
C TRP A 277 0.85 -8.19 9.24
N ASP A 278 1.68 -7.43 9.96
CA ASP A 278 1.35 -6.08 10.41
C ASP A 278 0.99 -5.18 9.22
N THR A 279 1.83 -5.15 8.19
CA THR A 279 1.62 -4.32 7.00
C THR A 279 0.34 -4.70 6.24
N LYS A 280 0.05 -5.99 6.08
CA LYS A 280 -1.19 -6.45 5.44
C LYS A 280 -2.42 -6.00 6.22
N ALA A 281 -2.39 -6.08 7.55
CA ALA A 281 -3.51 -5.67 8.39
C ALA A 281 -3.70 -4.14 8.37
N ASN A 282 -2.65 -3.36 8.59
CA ASN A 282 -2.77 -1.91 8.62
C ASN A 282 -3.05 -1.29 7.25
N SER A 283 -2.58 -1.90 6.15
CA SER A 283 -2.81 -1.41 4.79
C SER A 283 -4.29 -1.43 4.39
N PHE A 284 -5.10 -2.27 5.00
CA PHE A 284 -6.54 -2.28 4.78
C PHE A 284 -7.17 -0.95 5.21
N VAL A 285 -6.79 -0.43 6.36
CA VAL A 285 -7.28 0.88 6.86
C VAL A 285 -6.57 2.02 6.14
N SER A 286 -5.23 1.98 6.05
CA SER A 286 -4.43 3.03 5.41
C SER A 286 -4.79 3.23 3.94
N GLY A 287 -5.04 2.13 3.21
CA GLY A 287 -5.47 2.17 1.81
C GLY A 287 -6.84 2.84 1.64
N THR A 288 -7.79 2.54 2.53
CA THR A 288 -9.11 3.18 2.53
C THR A 288 -8.99 4.68 2.80
N ILE A 289 -8.23 5.06 3.82
CA ILE A 289 -7.99 6.47 4.18
C ILE A 289 -7.26 7.19 3.04
N GLY A 290 -6.20 6.59 2.47
CA GLY A 290 -5.40 7.19 1.40
C GLY A 290 -6.21 7.52 0.15
N GLN A 291 -7.19 6.70 -0.22
CA GLN A 291 -8.06 6.94 -1.38
C GLN A 291 -9.03 8.10 -1.18
N ILE A 292 -9.48 8.35 0.05
CA ILE A 292 -10.54 9.31 0.36
C ILE A 292 -9.98 10.62 0.91
N ALA A 293 -8.91 10.58 1.71
CA ALA A 293 -8.46 11.72 2.49
C ALA A 293 -8.05 12.91 1.62
N GLN A 294 -7.19 12.68 0.62
CA GLN A 294 -6.66 13.77 -0.20
C GLN A 294 -7.76 14.50 -1.01
N PRO A 295 -8.66 13.82 -1.77
CA PRO A 295 -9.72 14.51 -2.51
C PRO A 295 -10.69 15.26 -1.60
N VAL A 296 -11.06 14.66 -0.45
CA VAL A 296 -12.01 15.27 0.48
C VAL A 296 -11.40 16.49 1.17
N LEU A 297 -10.14 16.41 1.64
CA LEU A 297 -9.47 17.55 2.26
C LEU A 297 -9.20 18.67 1.25
N ALA A 298 -8.80 18.34 0.02
CA ALA A 298 -8.61 19.33 -1.05
C ALA A 298 -9.91 20.07 -1.42
N SER A 299 -11.09 19.42 -1.30
CA SER A 299 -12.39 20.06 -1.60
C SER A 299 -12.84 21.04 -0.54
N VAL A 300 -12.20 21.11 0.62
CA VAL A 300 -12.60 21.95 1.77
C VAL A 300 -11.45 22.84 2.30
N ASN A 301 -10.28 22.83 1.66
CA ASN A 301 -9.07 23.50 2.16
C ASN A 301 -9.13 25.03 2.17
N GLU A 302 -10.08 25.64 1.45
CA GLU A 302 -10.33 27.07 1.45
C GLU A 302 -10.99 27.58 2.75
N ASP A 303 -11.80 26.72 3.40
CA ASP A 303 -12.45 27.03 4.69
C ASP A 303 -11.78 26.22 5.82
N LYS A 304 -10.91 26.86 6.58
CA LYS A 304 -10.14 26.24 7.67
C LYS A 304 -11.00 25.64 8.78
N GLY A 305 -12.16 26.24 9.06
CA GLY A 305 -13.09 25.71 10.05
C GLY A 305 -13.72 24.40 9.60
N ARG A 306 -14.15 24.35 8.34
CA ARG A 306 -14.72 23.16 7.70
C ARG A 306 -13.67 22.07 7.52
N GLU A 307 -12.47 22.45 7.07
CA GLU A 307 -11.34 21.51 6.92
C GLU A 307 -10.99 20.83 8.25
N THR A 308 -10.89 21.61 9.34
CA THR A 308 -10.66 21.09 10.69
C THR A 308 -11.76 20.12 11.11
N GLY A 309 -13.02 20.46 10.87
CA GLY A 309 -14.17 19.58 11.18
C GLY A 309 -14.13 18.25 10.44
N VAL A 310 -13.81 18.30 9.13
CA VAL A 310 -13.66 17.11 8.29
C VAL A 310 -12.47 16.27 8.74
N PHE A 311 -11.33 16.89 8.98
CA PHE A 311 -10.12 16.20 9.45
C PHE A 311 -10.37 15.47 10.79
N ARG A 312 -11.02 16.12 11.76
CA ARG A 312 -11.41 15.50 13.03
C ARG A 312 -12.37 14.32 12.85
N LYS A 313 -13.32 14.43 11.91
CA LYS A 313 -14.20 13.30 11.57
C LYS A 313 -13.40 12.13 11.01
N MET A 314 -12.43 12.40 10.14
CA MET A 314 -11.54 11.37 9.59
C MET A 314 -10.63 10.75 10.66
N LEU A 315 -10.09 11.53 11.61
CA LEU A 315 -9.34 11.01 12.77
C LEU A 315 -10.15 9.99 13.56
N ARG A 316 -11.42 10.34 13.90
CA ARG A 316 -12.31 9.43 14.62
C ARG A 316 -12.63 8.17 13.84
N PHE A 317 -12.88 8.30 12.53
CA PHE A 317 -13.14 7.15 11.66
C PHE A 317 -11.92 6.23 11.55
N THR A 318 -10.73 6.81 11.40
CA THR A 318 -9.46 6.07 11.40
C THR A 318 -9.27 5.32 12.71
N ALA A 319 -9.49 5.98 13.86
CA ALA A 319 -9.37 5.37 15.18
C ALA A 319 -10.38 4.23 15.38
N PHE A 320 -11.64 4.44 14.96
CA PHE A 320 -12.72 3.46 15.04
C PHE A 320 -12.38 2.14 14.31
N LEU A 321 -11.69 2.20 13.17
CA LEU A 321 -11.32 1.01 12.39
C LEU A 321 -9.95 0.44 12.79
N SER A 322 -8.95 1.30 12.98
CA SER A 322 -7.55 0.86 13.13
C SER A 322 -7.30 0.15 14.45
N PHE A 323 -7.74 0.73 15.58
CA PHE A 323 -7.45 0.14 16.89
C PHE A 323 -8.06 -1.25 17.10
N PRO A 324 -9.35 -1.51 16.81
CA PRO A 324 -9.88 -2.86 17.01
C PRO A 324 -9.24 -3.89 16.08
N LEU A 325 -8.90 -3.50 14.84
CA LEU A 325 -8.24 -4.40 13.90
C LEU A 325 -6.84 -4.79 14.37
N MET A 326 -6.01 -3.82 14.72
CA MET A 326 -4.61 -4.06 15.08
C MET A 326 -4.46 -4.65 16.49
N PHE A 327 -5.22 -4.15 17.47
CA PHE A 327 -5.23 -4.74 18.81
C PHE A 327 -5.90 -6.12 18.82
N GLY A 328 -6.88 -6.34 17.95
CA GLY A 328 -7.45 -7.66 17.70
C GLY A 328 -6.41 -8.64 17.19
N LEU A 329 -5.59 -8.22 16.22
CA LEU A 329 -4.47 -9.05 15.72
C LEU A 329 -3.41 -9.28 16.81
N THR A 330 -3.12 -8.29 17.65
CA THR A 330 -2.24 -8.45 18.83
C THR A 330 -2.77 -9.52 19.79
N LEU A 331 -4.10 -9.52 20.07
CA LEU A 331 -4.75 -10.48 20.95
C LEU A 331 -4.64 -11.93 20.42
N VAL A 332 -4.85 -12.11 19.12
CA VAL A 332 -4.87 -13.44 18.51
C VAL A 332 -3.55 -13.83 17.84
N ALA A 333 -2.49 -13.04 17.98
CA ALA A 333 -1.22 -13.23 17.28
C ALA A 333 -0.64 -14.64 17.46
N HIS A 334 -0.68 -15.17 18.68
CA HIS A 334 -0.16 -16.49 19.00
C HIS A 334 -0.97 -17.60 18.26
N GLU A 335 -2.28 -17.63 18.42
CA GLU A 335 -3.17 -18.60 17.79
C GLU A 335 -3.16 -18.43 16.26
N PHE A 336 -3.14 -17.19 15.79
CA PHE A 336 -3.08 -16.89 14.37
C PHE A 336 -1.81 -17.46 13.73
N ILE A 337 -0.64 -17.27 14.33
CA ILE A 337 0.63 -17.81 13.81
C ILE A 337 0.62 -19.34 13.85
N LEU A 338 0.20 -19.96 14.95
CA LEU A 338 0.15 -21.43 15.08
C LEU A 338 -0.80 -22.06 14.06
N VAL A 339 -2.00 -21.53 13.92
CA VAL A 339 -3.01 -22.06 12.99
C VAL A 339 -2.60 -21.87 11.53
N THR A 340 -2.02 -20.71 11.20
CA THR A 340 -1.73 -20.37 9.80
C THR A 340 -0.39 -20.91 9.33
N ILE A 341 0.71 -20.67 10.06
CA ILE A 341 2.08 -20.91 9.59
C ILE A 341 2.93 -21.84 10.46
N HIS A 342 2.35 -22.42 11.52
CA HIS A 342 2.93 -23.40 12.44
C HIS A 342 3.97 -22.87 13.44
N GLU A 343 4.37 -23.78 14.36
CA GLU A 343 5.20 -23.52 15.54
C GLU A 343 6.58 -22.90 15.24
N LYS A 344 7.17 -23.20 14.09
CA LYS A 344 8.50 -22.67 13.73
C LYS A 344 8.57 -21.14 13.70
N TRP A 345 7.41 -20.45 13.62
CA TRP A 345 7.28 -19.00 13.59
C TRP A 345 6.91 -18.37 14.93
N LEU A 346 6.90 -19.13 16.02
CA LEU A 346 6.51 -18.61 17.34
C LEU A 346 7.36 -17.43 17.81
N ASP A 347 8.65 -17.39 17.46
CA ASP A 347 9.53 -16.26 17.78
C ASP A 347 9.10 -14.97 17.08
N SER A 348 8.27 -15.04 16.04
CA SER A 348 7.69 -13.85 15.39
C SER A 348 6.50 -13.25 16.14
N VAL A 349 5.88 -14.00 17.08
CA VAL A 349 4.67 -13.55 17.80
C VAL A 349 4.92 -12.27 18.62
N PRO A 350 5.93 -12.18 19.50
CA PRO A 350 6.18 -10.96 20.25
C PRO A 350 6.53 -9.77 19.33
N LEU A 351 7.24 -10.02 18.24
CA LEU A 351 7.53 -8.99 17.25
C LEU A 351 6.25 -8.48 16.57
N LEU A 352 5.34 -9.39 16.17
CA LEU A 352 4.05 -9.05 15.59
C LEU A 352 3.19 -8.24 16.57
N GLN A 353 3.13 -8.64 17.84
CA GLN A 353 2.38 -7.95 18.88
C GLN A 353 2.86 -6.51 19.06
N ILE A 354 4.17 -6.30 19.14
CA ILE A 354 4.77 -4.96 19.26
C ILE A 354 4.51 -4.12 18.02
N LEU A 355 4.70 -4.70 16.81
CA LEU A 355 4.45 -4.01 15.55
C LEU A 355 2.98 -3.63 15.38
N CYS A 356 2.03 -4.49 15.75
CA CYS A 356 0.61 -4.18 15.67
C CYS A 356 0.19 -3.01 16.56
N ILE A 357 0.86 -2.79 17.70
CA ILE A 357 0.61 -1.62 18.54
C ILE A 357 0.96 -0.34 17.78
N SER A 358 2.12 -0.26 17.16
CA SER A 358 2.50 0.90 16.33
C SER A 358 1.76 0.93 14.99
N GLY A 359 1.47 -0.22 14.41
CA GLY A 359 0.69 -0.39 13.18
C GLY A 359 -0.71 0.22 13.29
N ALA A 360 -1.30 0.22 14.49
CA ALA A 360 -2.56 0.91 14.75
C ALA A 360 -2.51 2.42 14.48
N PHE A 361 -1.32 3.01 14.54
CA PHE A 361 -1.11 4.45 14.31
C PHE A 361 -0.69 4.79 12.86
N VAL A 362 -0.29 3.81 12.06
CA VAL A 362 0.13 4.03 10.65
C VAL A 362 -0.95 4.71 9.79
N PRO A 363 -2.25 4.36 9.88
CA PRO A 363 -3.28 5.05 9.10
C PRO A 363 -3.41 6.55 9.43
N PHE A 364 -3.03 6.97 10.63
CA PHE A 364 -3.01 8.39 10.99
C PHE A 364 -1.90 9.14 10.24
N TYR A 365 -0.73 8.53 10.05
CA TYR A 365 0.31 9.10 9.18
C TYR A 365 -0.24 9.42 7.80
N THR A 366 -0.93 8.45 7.19
CA THR A 366 -1.57 8.64 5.88
C THR A 366 -2.50 9.85 5.90
N LEU A 367 -3.29 10.03 6.96
CA LEU A 367 -4.20 11.16 7.07
C LEU A 367 -3.47 12.50 7.23
N TYR A 368 -2.46 12.58 8.09
CA TYR A 368 -1.63 13.78 8.29
C TYR A 368 -0.86 14.18 7.02
N GLN A 369 -0.30 13.19 6.33
CA GLN A 369 0.40 13.38 5.05
C GLN A 369 -0.53 13.95 3.98
N ASN A 370 -1.74 13.39 3.84
CA ASN A 370 -2.72 13.88 2.87
C ASN A 370 -3.20 15.30 3.19
N LEU A 371 -3.31 15.67 4.47
CA LEU A 371 -3.61 17.05 4.86
C LEU A 371 -2.51 18.02 4.41
N ALA A 372 -1.25 17.68 4.61
CA ALA A 372 -0.13 18.52 4.16
C ALA A 372 -0.12 18.67 2.63
N ILE A 373 -0.32 17.57 1.90
CA ILE A 373 -0.34 17.54 0.44
C ILE A 373 -1.53 18.35 -0.11
N SER A 374 -2.74 18.19 0.45
CA SER A 374 -3.96 18.91 0.00
C SER A 374 -3.86 20.43 0.20
N ASN A 375 -3.02 20.87 1.14
CA ASN A 375 -2.70 22.29 1.36
C ASN A 375 -1.47 22.77 0.59
N GLY A 376 -0.94 21.99 -0.37
CA GLY A 376 0.23 22.36 -1.18
C GLY A 376 1.57 22.33 -0.41
N ARG A 377 1.60 21.79 0.82
CA ARG A 377 2.76 21.77 1.69
C ARG A 377 3.53 20.44 1.58
N SER A 378 3.90 20.07 0.35
CA SER A 378 4.74 18.88 0.08
C SER A 378 6.15 19.00 0.67
N ASP A 379 6.61 20.23 0.97
CA ASP A 379 7.84 20.48 1.74
C ASP A 379 7.80 19.84 3.12
N ILE A 380 6.70 20.00 3.85
CA ILE A 380 6.49 19.37 5.17
C ILE A 380 6.55 17.85 5.06
N TYR A 381 5.85 17.30 4.04
CA TYR A 381 5.87 15.85 3.79
C TYR A 381 7.30 15.32 3.61
N LEU A 382 8.09 15.98 2.77
CA LEU A 382 9.46 15.56 2.47
C LEU A 382 10.37 15.63 3.72
N TRP A 383 10.38 16.79 4.40
CA TRP A 383 11.26 16.99 5.55
C TRP A 383 10.89 16.14 6.75
N CYS A 384 9.60 15.93 7.03
CA CYS A 384 9.17 15.02 8.11
C CYS A 384 9.64 13.58 7.85
N ASN A 385 9.54 13.08 6.61
CA ASN A 385 9.99 11.74 6.30
C ASN A 385 11.53 11.61 6.37
N ILE A 386 12.28 12.57 5.83
CA ILE A 386 13.74 12.56 5.91
C ILE A 386 14.22 12.60 7.36
N SER A 387 13.68 13.52 8.16
CA SER A 387 14.02 13.64 9.59
C SER A 387 13.69 12.37 10.35
N GLN A 388 12.57 11.73 10.05
CA GLN A 388 12.17 10.46 10.63
C GLN A 388 13.19 9.36 10.34
N ILE A 389 13.66 9.23 9.09
CA ILE A 389 14.66 8.24 8.70
C ILE A 389 15.97 8.47 9.45
N ILE A 390 16.46 9.71 9.49
CA ILE A 390 17.73 10.06 10.16
C ILE A 390 17.66 9.70 11.65
N LEU A 391 16.59 10.12 12.34
CA LEU A 391 16.42 9.84 13.76
C LEU A 391 16.21 8.34 14.03
N LEU A 392 15.55 7.63 13.12
CA LEU A 392 15.40 6.18 13.21
C LEU A 392 16.76 5.47 13.10
N ILE A 393 17.62 5.88 12.17
CA ILE A 393 18.98 5.33 12.05
C ILE A 393 19.76 5.56 13.35
N ILE A 394 19.70 6.77 13.92
CA ILE A 394 20.35 7.08 15.20
C ILE A 394 19.80 6.18 16.31
N LEU A 395 18.49 6.02 16.39
CA LEU A 395 17.85 5.14 17.38
C LEU A 395 18.33 3.69 17.24
N ILE A 396 18.41 3.17 16.02
CA ILE A 396 18.92 1.82 15.75
C ILE A 396 20.37 1.68 16.26
N LEU A 397 21.24 2.66 15.96
CA LEU A 397 22.64 2.65 16.39
C LEU A 397 22.78 2.69 17.91
N LEU A 398 21.84 3.32 18.61
CA LEU A 398 21.84 3.37 20.07
C LEU A 398 21.36 2.05 20.72
N PHE A 399 20.36 1.40 20.10
CA PHE A 399 19.69 0.24 20.71
C PHE A 399 20.11 -1.12 20.15
N HIS A 400 20.97 -1.20 19.11
CA HIS A 400 21.34 -2.46 18.45
C HIS A 400 21.91 -3.53 19.39
N ARG A 401 22.56 -3.13 20.49
CA ARG A 401 23.15 -4.05 21.46
C ARG A 401 22.15 -4.76 22.37
N TYR A 402 20.90 -4.28 22.44
CA TYR A 402 19.88 -4.82 23.34
C TYR A 402 18.99 -5.91 22.71
N GLY A 403 19.31 -6.33 21.48
CA GLY A 403 18.57 -7.37 20.79
C GLY A 403 17.37 -6.87 19.98
N MET A 404 16.85 -7.74 19.11
CA MET A 404 15.84 -7.37 18.11
C MET A 404 14.51 -6.92 18.73
N ILE A 405 14.03 -7.59 19.79
CA ILE A 405 12.76 -7.24 20.45
C ILE A 405 12.80 -5.82 21.00
N VAL A 406 13.91 -5.44 21.65
CA VAL A 406 14.07 -4.09 22.22
C VAL A 406 14.14 -3.05 21.10
N MET A 407 14.83 -3.35 20.00
CA MET A 407 14.89 -2.46 18.85
C MET A 407 13.52 -2.26 18.18
N VAL A 408 12.74 -3.31 18.02
CA VAL A 408 11.39 -3.23 17.47
C VAL A 408 10.46 -2.46 18.42
N ALA A 409 10.60 -2.64 19.73
CA ALA A 409 9.87 -1.86 20.73
C ALA A 409 10.25 -0.37 20.69
N ALA A 410 11.54 -0.07 20.58
CA ALA A 410 12.04 1.30 20.45
C ALA A 410 11.53 1.95 19.14
N TYR A 411 11.58 1.22 18.03
CA TYR A 411 11.01 1.65 16.75
C TYR A 411 9.51 1.94 16.86
N SER A 412 8.76 1.03 17.46
CA SER A 412 7.31 1.18 17.64
C SER A 412 6.97 2.40 18.49
N THR A 413 7.69 2.58 19.61
CA THR A 413 7.54 3.75 20.46
C THR A 413 7.91 5.05 19.76
N PHE A 414 9.01 5.06 19.02
CA PHE A 414 9.42 6.19 18.19
C PHE A 414 8.38 6.53 17.11
N THR A 415 7.84 5.53 16.44
CA THR A 415 6.80 5.72 15.43
C THR A 415 5.57 6.38 16.05
N ILE A 416 5.08 5.89 17.18
CA ILE A 416 3.93 6.50 17.87
C ILE A 416 4.25 7.95 18.28
N ALA A 417 5.42 8.20 18.86
CA ALA A 417 5.86 9.54 19.32
C ALA A 417 6.01 10.51 18.13
N TRP A 418 6.48 10.04 16.96
CA TRP A 418 6.67 10.87 15.79
C TRP A 418 5.37 11.45 15.22
N LEU A 419 4.22 10.85 15.54
CA LEU A 419 2.92 11.41 15.19
C LEU A 419 2.71 12.81 15.80
N SER A 420 3.32 13.09 16.95
CA SER A 420 3.29 14.42 17.58
C SER A 420 4.02 15.49 16.77
N VAL A 421 5.07 15.09 16.03
CA VAL A 421 5.77 15.98 15.10
C VAL A 421 4.85 16.35 13.94
N TRP A 422 4.20 15.34 13.32
CA TRP A 422 3.19 15.57 12.29
C TRP A 422 2.06 16.48 12.79
N HIS A 423 1.60 16.27 14.02
CA HIS A 423 0.55 17.10 14.65
C HIS A 423 0.97 18.56 14.80
N THR A 424 2.26 18.82 15.10
CA THR A 424 2.78 20.19 15.23
C THR A 424 2.61 20.97 13.91
N PHE A 425 2.87 20.34 12.77
CA PHE A 425 2.63 20.94 11.46
C PHE A 425 1.14 21.07 11.14
N THR A 426 0.33 20.06 11.47
CA THR A 426 -1.12 20.10 11.33
C THR A 426 -1.73 21.28 12.09
N ARG A 427 -1.27 21.52 13.33
CA ARG A 427 -1.68 22.68 14.11
C ARG A 427 -1.41 24.00 13.39
N LYS A 428 -0.29 24.10 12.66
CA LYS A 428 0.05 25.29 11.88
C LYS A 428 -0.85 25.44 10.62
N ILE A 429 -1.35 24.34 10.05
CA ILE A 429 -2.17 24.35 8.83
C ILE A 429 -3.64 24.64 9.14
N ILE A 430 -4.23 23.91 10.10
CA ILE A 430 -5.68 23.95 10.39
C ILE A 430 -6.02 24.41 11.82
N GLY A 431 -5.05 24.80 12.62
CA GLY A 431 -5.27 25.29 13.98
C GLY A 431 -5.69 24.23 15.02
N LEU A 432 -5.69 22.94 14.69
CA LEU A 432 -6.14 21.87 15.56
C LEU A 432 -5.22 21.72 16.78
N ARG A 433 -5.78 21.84 18.00
CA ARG A 433 -5.03 21.67 19.22
C ARG A 433 -4.73 20.18 19.48
N PHE A 434 -3.57 19.89 20.07
CA PHE A 434 -3.15 18.52 20.36
C PHE A 434 -4.15 17.75 21.24
N TRP A 435 -4.67 18.40 22.28
CA TRP A 435 -5.67 17.79 23.15
C TRP A 435 -6.99 17.46 22.46
N ASP A 436 -7.39 18.24 21.46
CA ASP A 436 -8.60 17.96 20.68
C ASP A 436 -8.41 16.73 19.77
N ALA A 437 -7.21 16.57 19.18
CA ALA A 437 -6.88 15.37 18.44
C ALA A 437 -6.83 14.13 19.34
N LEU A 438 -6.24 14.24 20.56
CA LEU A 438 -6.22 13.14 21.53
C LEU A 438 -7.63 12.75 21.99
N LYS A 439 -8.51 13.73 22.23
CA LYS A 439 -9.93 13.47 22.57
C LYS A 439 -10.67 12.73 21.46
N ASP A 440 -10.27 12.93 20.20
CA ASP A 440 -10.87 12.24 19.05
C ASP A 440 -10.31 10.81 18.87
N ILE A 441 -9.11 10.49 19.37
CA ILE A 441 -8.40 9.21 19.16
C ILE A 441 -8.50 8.30 20.40
N LEU A 442 -8.18 8.81 21.59
CA LEU A 442 -8.01 8.00 22.81
C LEU A 442 -9.25 7.19 23.21
N PRO A 443 -10.49 7.70 23.11
CA PRO A 443 -11.66 6.91 23.47
C PRO A 443 -11.77 5.59 22.71
N PHE A 444 -11.45 5.60 21.40
CA PHE A 444 -11.45 4.40 20.57
C PHE A 444 -10.31 3.45 20.93
N MET A 445 -9.13 4.00 21.21
CA MET A 445 -7.98 3.23 21.64
C MET A 445 -8.26 2.49 22.95
N PHE A 446 -8.77 3.21 23.97
CA PHE A 446 -9.10 2.61 25.26
C PHE A 446 -10.26 1.62 25.16
N ALA A 447 -11.29 1.91 24.38
CA ALA A 447 -12.38 0.98 24.13
C ALA A 447 -11.90 -0.30 23.46
N ALA A 448 -11.02 -0.20 22.46
CA ALA A 448 -10.44 -1.36 21.81
C ALA A 448 -9.55 -2.16 22.80
N ALA A 449 -8.68 -1.49 23.56
CA ALA A 449 -7.83 -2.14 24.55
C ALA A 449 -8.66 -2.86 25.64
N ALA A 450 -9.69 -2.21 26.20
CA ALA A 450 -10.60 -2.80 27.16
C ALA A 450 -11.35 -4.02 26.57
N THR A 451 -11.82 -3.90 25.34
CA THR A 451 -12.47 -5.02 24.62
C THR A 451 -11.54 -6.20 24.49
N MET A 452 -10.29 -6.00 24.05
CA MET A 452 -9.33 -7.09 23.87
C MET A 452 -8.94 -7.74 25.19
N THR A 453 -8.75 -6.93 26.22
CA THR A 453 -8.48 -7.42 27.59
C THR A 453 -9.65 -8.24 28.12
N ALA A 454 -10.88 -7.74 28.00
CA ALA A 454 -12.09 -8.51 28.41
C ALA A 454 -12.22 -9.82 27.63
N THR A 455 -12.01 -9.80 26.30
CA THR A 455 -12.04 -10.98 25.46
C THR A 455 -11.01 -12.02 25.89
N TYR A 456 -9.78 -11.58 26.21
CA TYR A 456 -8.73 -12.48 26.71
C TYR A 456 -9.17 -13.23 27.96
N PHE A 457 -9.72 -12.53 28.95
CA PHE A 457 -10.17 -13.17 30.20
C PHE A 457 -11.38 -14.09 29.99
N ILE A 458 -12.35 -13.71 29.16
CA ILE A 458 -13.53 -14.53 28.86
C ILE A 458 -13.12 -15.84 28.17
N THR A 459 -12.09 -15.79 27.33
CA THR A 459 -11.71 -16.95 26.50
C THR A 459 -10.57 -17.79 27.07
N ARG A 460 -10.06 -17.45 28.26
CA ARG A 460 -8.88 -18.08 28.87
C ARG A 460 -9.03 -19.59 29.11
N GLY A 461 -10.25 -20.09 29.29
CA GLY A 461 -10.54 -21.51 29.56
C GLY A 461 -10.73 -22.37 28.31
N ILE A 462 -10.54 -21.84 27.08
CA ILE A 462 -10.72 -22.59 25.84
C ILE A 462 -9.37 -23.20 25.43
N GLU A 463 -9.27 -24.54 25.48
CA GLU A 463 -8.02 -25.26 25.16
C GLU A 463 -7.85 -25.49 23.65
N ASN A 464 -8.95 -25.69 22.90
CA ASN A 464 -8.87 -25.94 21.47
C ASN A 464 -8.46 -24.66 20.71
N LEU A 465 -7.29 -24.70 20.06
CA LEU A 465 -6.66 -23.56 19.37
C LEU A 465 -7.56 -22.95 18.27
N TYR A 466 -8.21 -23.78 17.44
CA TYR A 466 -9.07 -23.32 16.35
C TYR A 466 -10.34 -22.66 16.88
N LEU A 467 -10.92 -23.27 17.92
CA LEU A 467 -12.10 -22.71 18.60
C LEU A 467 -11.73 -21.40 19.30
N LEU A 468 -10.58 -21.37 19.99
CA LEU A 468 -10.09 -20.17 20.68
C LEU A 468 -9.91 -19.00 19.73
N LEU A 469 -9.24 -19.20 18.59
CA LEU A 469 -9.06 -18.18 17.57
C LEU A 469 -10.41 -17.65 17.06
N SER A 470 -11.32 -18.54 16.69
CA SER A 470 -12.63 -18.18 16.15
C SER A 470 -13.49 -17.42 17.17
N VAL A 471 -13.53 -17.94 18.40
CA VAL A 471 -14.31 -17.34 19.49
C VAL A 471 -13.74 -15.97 19.90
N ARG A 472 -12.39 -15.82 19.97
CA ARG A 472 -11.76 -14.54 20.25
C ARG A 472 -12.13 -13.46 19.23
N VAL A 473 -12.06 -13.80 17.94
CA VAL A 473 -12.41 -12.85 16.86
C VAL A 473 -13.89 -12.45 16.96
N LEU A 474 -14.79 -13.42 17.17
CA LEU A 474 -16.23 -13.15 17.27
C LEU A 474 -16.58 -12.33 18.52
N ILE A 475 -16.08 -12.72 19.70
CA ILE A 475 -16.36 -12.02 20.95
C ILE A 475 -15.77 -10.59 20.90
N ALA A 476 -14.52 -10.44 20.46
CA ALA A 476 -13.89 -9.12 20.33
C ALA A 476 -14.70 -8.20 19.41
N GLY A 477 -15.14 -8.71 18.25
CA GLY A 477 -15.98 -7.95 17.33
C GLY A 477 -17.33 -7.56 17.94
N CYS A 478 -18.05 -8.51 18.55
CA CYS A 478 -19.33 -8.26 19.18
C CYS A 478 -19.23 -7.28 20.36
N LEU A 479 -18.23 -7.46 21.23
CA LEU A 479 -18.03 -6.57 22.39
C LEU A 479 -17.65 -5.15 21.93
N TYR A 480 -16.75 -5.00 20.95
CA TYR A 480 -16.38 -3.68 20.45
C TYR A 480 -17.58 -2.94 19.85
N VAL A 481 -18.34 -3.61 18.96
CA VAL A 481 -19.57 -3.03 18.39
C VAL A 481 -20.60 -2.73 19.48
N GLY A 482 -20.74 -3.61 20.49
CA GLY A 482 -21.62 -3.39 21.65
C GLY A 482 -21.24 -2.15 22.45
N ILE A 483 -19.95 -1.98 22.78
CA ILE A 483 -19.45 -0.78 23.49
C ILE A 483 -19.69 0.48 22.66
N MET A 484 -19.41 0.44 21.35
CA MET A 484 -19.64 1.60 20.48
C MET A 484 -21.13 1.98 20.41
N LYS A 485 -22.03 0.99 20.43
CA LYS A 485 -23.47 1.22 20.46
C LYS A 485 -23.96 1.79 21.78
N ILE A 486 -23.47 1.27 22.92
CA ILE A 486 -23.77 1.79 24.26
C ILE A 486 -23.29 3.23 24.40
N CYS A 487 -22.09 3.53 23.92
CA CYS A 487 -21.53 4.89 23.91
C CYS A 487 -22.18 5.82 22.85
N LYS A 488 -23.18 5.35 22.11
CA LYS A 488 -23.91 6.11 21.06
C LYS A 488 -22.96 6.80 20.07
N VAL A 489 -21.95 6.08 19.62
CA VAL A 489 -20.93 6.60 18.71
C VAL A 489 -21.56 6.80 17.32
N LYS A 490 -21.71 8.06 16.88
CA LYS A 490 -22.34 8.44 15.60
C LYS A 490 -21.74 7.74 14.39
N MET A 491 -20.42 7.41 14.42
CA MET A 491 -19.74 6.69 13.34
C MET A 491 -20.33 5.30 13.09
N LEU A 492 -20.69 4.58 14.14
CA LEU A 492 -21.35 3.26 13.99
C LEU A 492 -22.69 3.39 13.29
N ASP A 493 -23.50 4.37 13.71
CA ASP A 493 -24.84 4.61 13.15
C ASP A 493 -24.75 5.03 11.67
N GLU A 494 -23.77 5.88 11.31
CA GLU A 494 -23.49 6.26 9.92
C GLU A 494 -23.12 5.03 9.08
N CYS A 495 -22.22 4.16 9.56
CA CYS A 495 -21.84 2.93 8.87
C CYS A 495 -23.04 1.97 8.69
N LEU A 496 -23.83 1.75 9.75
CA LEU A 496 -25.00 0.88 9.70
C LEU A 496 -26.09 1.43 8.78
N SER A 497 -26.30 2.75 8.78
CA SER A 497 -27.28 3.39 7.90
C SER A 497 -26.91 3.26 6.43
N PHE A 498 -25.63 3.33 6.10
CA PHE A 498 -25.12 3.14 4.74
C PHE A 498 -25.36 1.72 4.23
N VAL A 499 -25.08 0.71 5.06
CA VAL A 499 -25.32 -0.71 4.74
C VAL A 499 -26.82 -0.97 4.54
N ARG A 500 -27.67 -0.38 5.39
CA ARG A 500 -29.14 -0.53 5.29
C ARG A 500 -29.73 0.14 4.04
N LYS A 501 -29.22 1.32 3.65
CA LYS A 501 -29.66 2.00 2.42
C LYS A 501 -29.33 1.21 1.17
N LYS A 502 -28.15 0.59 1.11
CA LYS A 502 -27.72 -0.23 -0.02
C LYS A 502 -28.60 -1.49 -0.17
N LYS A 503 -29.09 -2.07 0.95
CA LYS A 503 -29.96 -3.25 0.95
C LYS A 503 -31.42 -2.93 0.55
N LYS A 504 -31.81 -1.65 0.46
CA LYS A 504 -33.13 -1.20 -0.03
C LYS A 504 -33.12 -0.81 -1.52
N GLN A 505 -31.92 -0.73 -2.14
CA GLN A 505 -31.76 -0.38 -3.56
C GLN A 505 -31.37 -1.60 -4.43
N THR A 506 -31.08 -2.73 -3.82
CA THR A 506 -30.97 -4.07 -4.43
C THR A 506 -32.24 -4.86 -4.16
#